data_48732e4e6f0839fe951b511327f2ff25
#
_entry.id   48732e4e6f0839fe951b511327f2ff25
#
_cell.length_a   1.000
_cell.length_b   1.000
_cell.length_c   1.000
_cell.angle_alpha   90.00
_cell.angle_beta   90.00
_cell.angle_gamma   90.00
#
_symmetry.space_group_name_H-M   'P 1'
#
loop_
_entity.id
_entity.type
_entity.pdbx_description
1 polymer ?
#
loop_
_entity_poly.entity_id
_entity_poly.type
_entity_poly.pdbx_seq_one_letter_code
_entity_poly.pdbx_strand_id
1 'polypeptide(L)'
;MTERESEIFHIIQQNPAISQNELAAKLNLARSSVAVHIANLQKKGYIVNESAYVLGVGAANVDIHGRSKKSIVMHDSNPGHMNTSAGGVTRNVCENLSRLGVSVKLISAVGTDVYADQIRRECQSAGIDISNLYVADGQASSTYMSMIDADGDMFVALSDMTVLQGLPLSYL
;
A
#
# COMPACT_ATOMS: atom_id res chain seq x y z
N MET A 1 2.38 25.08 -21.47
CA MET A 1 2.09 24.01 -22.46
C MET A 1 2.38 24.58 -23.84
N THR A 2 3.12 23.89 -24.70
CA THR A 2 3.34 24.31 -26.08
C THR A 2 2.10 23.97 -26.93
N GLU A 3 1.99 24.54 -28.13
CA GLU A 3 0.87 24.24 -29.05
C GLU A 3 0.78 22.71 -29.33
N ARG A 4 1.91 22.09 -29.59
CA ARG A 4 1.98 20.64 -29.85
C ARG A 4 1.62 19.79 -28.61
N GLU A 5 2.04 20.21 -27.43
CA GLU A 5 1.61 19.57 -26.18
C GLU A 5 0.09 19.70 -25.95
N SER A 6 -0.49 20.85 -26.31
CA SER A 6 -1.93 21.08 -26.21
C SER A 6 -2.73 20.15 -27.12
N GLU A 7 -2.27 19.98 -28.35
CA GLU A 7 -2.88 19.09 -29.34
C GLU A 7 -2.87 17.63 -28.86
N ILE A 8 -1.70 17.15 -28.40
CA ILE A 8 -1.53 15.79 -27.84
C ILE A 8 -2.43 15.61 -26.61
N PHE A 9 -2.45 16.57 -25.70
CA PHE A 9 -3.26 16.51 -24.50
C PHE A 9 -4.75 16.39 -24.81
N HIS A 10 -5.24 17.20 -25.76
CA HIS A 10 -6.64 17.16 -26.18
C HIS A 10 -7.06 15.81 -26.75
N ILE A 11 -6.19 15.18 -27.57
CA ILE A 11 -6.46 13.85 -28.12
C ILE A 11 -6.50 12.79 -27.01
N ILE A 12 -5.58 12.86 -26.04
CA ILE A 12 -5.55 11.94 -24.89
C ILE A 12 -6.80 12.11 -24.03
N GLN A 13 -7.28 13.34 -23.80
CA GLN A 13 -8.52 13.57 -23.07
C GLN A 13 -9.75 12.95 -23.75
N GLN A 14 -9.79 12.96 -25.10
CA GLN A 14 -10.89 12.36 -25.86
C GLN A 14 -10.81 10.83 -25.92
N ASN A 15 -9.61 10.29 -25.89
CA ASN A 15 -9.34 8.84 -25.90
C ASN A 15 -8.16 8.51 -24.97
N PRO A 16 -8.40 8.30 -23.66
CA PRO A 16 -7.34 7.99 -22.71
C PRO A 16 -6.56 6.71 -23.00
N ALA A 17 -7.16 5.76 -23.74
CA ALA A 17 -6.52 4.49 -24.10
C ALA A 17 -5.67 4.56 -25.39
N ILE A 18 -5.57 5.73 -26.04
CA ILE A 18 -4.81 5.88 -27.29
C ILE A 18 -3.32 5.57 -27.09
N SER A 19 -2.77 4.69 -27.91
CA SER A 19 -1.35 4.33 -27.84
C SER A 19 -0.46 5.44 -28.43
N GLN A 20 0.82 5.46 -28.02
CA GLN A 20 1.80 6.39 -28.59
C GLN A 20 1.99 6.21 -30.11
N ASN A 21 1.80 4.98 -30.63
CA ASN A 21 1.87 4.72 -32.05
C ASN A 21 0.69 5.34 -32.81
N GLU A 22 -0.52 5.21 -32.28
CA GLU A 22 -1.72 5.82 -32.87
C GLU A 22 -1.65 7.36 -32.82
N LEU A 23 -1.16 7.92 -31.71
CA LEU A 23 -0.90 9.36 -31.59
C LEU A 23 0.10 9.84 -32.64
N ALA A 24 1.20 9.10 -32.82
CA ALA A 24 2.24 9.41 -33.81
C ALA A 24 1.67 9.41 -35.23
N ALA A 25 0.89 8.38 -35.58
CA ALA A 25 0.22 8.28 -36.88
C ALA A 25 -0.79 9.42 -37.09
N LYS A 26 -1.62 9.72 -36.07
CA LYS A 26 -2.67 10.75 -36.16
C LYS A 26 -2.10 12.17 -36.33
N LEU A 27 -0.93 12.43 -35.71
CA LEU A 27 -0.28 13.75 -35.71
C LEU A 27 0.85 13.86 -36.74
N ASN A 28 1.10 12.80 -37.54
CA ASN A 28 2.21 12.69 -38.44
C ASN A 28 3.57 13.03 -37.81
N LEU A 29 3.81 12.45 -36.65
CA LEU A 29 5.03 12.63 -35.86
C LEU A 29 5.77 11.30 -35.69
N ALA A 30 7.07 11.38 -35.39
CA ALA A 30 7.79 10.22 -34.88
C ALA A 30 7.31 9.81 -33.50
N ARG A 31 7.21 8.50 -33.20
CA ARG A 31 6.84 7.99 -31.88
C ARG A 31 7.70 8.56 -30.76
N SER A 32 9.02 8.72 -31.03
CA SER A 32 9.97 9.32 -30.07
C SER A 32 9.61 10.76 -29.71
N SER A 33 9.16 11.55 -30.67
CA SER A 33 8.70 12.92 -30.44
C SER A 33 7.43 12.95 -29.60
N VAL A 34 6.47 12.06 -29.88
CA VAL A 34 5.25 11.91 -29.06
C VAL A 34 5.61 11.53 -27.62
N ALA A 35 6.53 10.58 -27.43
CA ALA A 35 6.99 10.17 -26.10
C ALA A 35 7.58 11.34 -25.30
N VAL A 36 8.38 12.20 -25.93
CA VAL A 36 8.95 13.40 -25.29
C VAL A 36 7.84 14.38 -24.86
N HIS A 37 6.87 14.64 -25.73
CA HIS A 37 5.76 15.53 -25.39
C HIS A 37 4.88 14.98 -24.26
N ILE A 38 4.59 13.69 -24.26
CA ILE A 38 3.85 13.02 -23.17
C ILE A 38 4.64 13.14 -21.85
N ALA A 39 5.95 12.85 -21.86
CA ALA A 39 6.79 13.01 -20.66
C ALA A 39 6.80 14.45 -20.14
N ASN A 40 6.82 15.45 -21.01
CA ASN A 40 6.73 16.85 -20.63
C ASN A 40 5.36 17.21 -20.04
N LEU A 41 4.26 16.68 -20.60
CA LEU A 41 2.91 16.87 -20.09
C LEU A 41 2.74 16.23 -18.70
N GLN A 42 3.31 15.04 -18.50
CA GLN A 42 3.37 14.36 -17.21
C GLN A 42 4.16 15.16 -16.18
N LYS A 43 5.37 15.62 -16.55
CA LYS A 43 6.22 16.46 -15.69
C LYS A 43 5.54 17.78 -15.28
N LYS A 44 4.70 18.33 -16.16
CA LYS A 44 3.91 19.55 -15.91
C LYS A 44 2.58 19.29 -15.17
N GLY A 45 2.26 18.02 -14.86
CA GLY A 45 1.04 17.63 -14.14
C GLY A 45 -0.26 17.66 -14.98
N TYR A 46 -0.18 17.81 -16.31
CA TYR A 46 -1.37 17.77 -17.18
C TYR A 46 -1.88 16.36 -17.47
N ILE A 47 -0.98 15.39 -17.51
CA ILE A 47 -1.32 13.98 -17.70
C ILE A 47 -0.79 13.23 -16.47
N VAL A 48 -1.67 12.51 -15.79
CA VAL A 48 -1.28 11.55 -14.78
C VAL A 48 -0.90 10.26 -15.50
N ASN A 49 0.25 9.70 -15.21
CA ASN A 49 0.57 8.36 -15.69
C ASN A 49 -0.25 7.36 -14.89
N GLU A 50 -1.39 6.91 -15.42
CA GLU A 50 -2.27 5.94 -14.75
C GLU A 50 -1.56 4.59 -14.49
N SER A 51 -0.46 4.34 -15.18
CA SER A 51 0.41 3.19 -14.91
C SER A 51 1.46 3.45 -13.83
N ALA A 52 1.67 4.70 -13.41
CA ALA A 52 2.61 5.04 -12.36
C ALA A 52 1.98 4.78 -10.99
N TYR A 53 2.66 3.99 -10.19
CA TYR A 53 2.25 3.71 -8.81
C TYR A 53 3.47 3.75 -7.87
N VAL A 54 3.21 3.98 -6.61
CA VAL A 54 4.21 3.80 -5.56
C VAL A 54 4.16 2.34 -5.09
N LEU A 55 5.29 1.68 -5.09
CA LEU A 55 5.41 0.32 -4.59
C LEU A 55 5.90 0.35 -3.15
N GLY A 56 5.07 -0.14 -2.22
CA GLY A 56 5.47 -0.44 -0.86
C GLY A 56 5.91 -1.90 -0.76
N VAL A 57 7.11 -2.14 -0.25
CA VAL A 57 7.61 -3.50 0.03
C VAL A 57 7.92 -3.59 1.52
N GLY A 58 7.25 -4.48 2.25
CA GLY A 58 7.48 -4.63 3.68
C GLY A 58 6.27 -5.14 4.47
N ALA A 59 6.27 -4.88 5.77
CA ALA A 59 5.29 -5.46 6.67
C ALA A 59 3.88 -4.90 6.50
N ALA A 60 2.92 -5.84 6.48
CA ALA A 60 1.54 -5.64 6.89
C ALA A 60 1.26 -6.65 8.01
N ASN A 61 0.77 -6.18 9.13
CA ASN A 61 0.51 -7.00 10.31
C ASN A 61 -0.80 -6.59 10.99
N VAL A 62 -1.23 -7.35 11.98
CA VAL A 62 -2.28 -6.93 12.90
C VAL A 62 -1.65 -6.46 14.20
N ASP A 63 -1.97 -5.22 14.57
CA ASP A 63 -1.65 -4.66 15.88
C ASP A 63 -2.73 -5.08 16.89
N ILE A 64 -2.30 -5.68 18.00
CA ILE A 64 -3.15 -6.10 19.11
C ILE A 64 -2.75 -5.26 20.32
N HIS A 65 -3.62 -4.33 20.71
CA HIS A 65 -3.35 -3.42 21.83
C HIS A 65 -4.22 -3.76 23.02
N GLY A 66 -3.58 -4.14 24.13
CA GLY A 66 -4.21 -4.32 25.41
C GLY A 66 -3.92 -3.14 26.33
N ARG A 67 -4.96 -2.49 26.89
CA ARG A 67 -4.79 -1.46 27.92
C ARG A 67 -5.39 -1.92 29.23
N SER A 68 -4.57 -1.99 30.27
CA SER A 68 -5.03 -2.32 31.62
C SER A 68 -5.85 -1.17 32.24
N LYS A 69 -6.88 -1.51 33.02
CA LYS A 69 -7.68 -0.54 33.76
C LYS A 69 -6.99 -0.03 35.00
N LYS A 70 -5.96 -0.73 35.49
CA LYS A 70 -5.21 -0.44 36.70
C LYS A 70 -3.73 -0.71 36.44
N SER A 71 -2.87 -0.37 37.39
CA SER A 71 -1.47 -0.77 37.37
C SER A 71 -1.35 -2.28 37.17
N ILE A 72 -0.45 -2.67 36.26
CA ILE A 72 -0.26 -4.09 35.88
C ILE A 72 0.37 -4.84 37.06
N VAL A 73 -0.25 -5.95 37.44
CA VAL A 73 0.26 -6.89 38.41
C VAL A 73 0.86 -8.08 37.69
N MET A 74 2.16 -8.31 37.90
CA MET A 74 2.87 -9.42 37.29
C MET A 74 2.33 -10.76 37.82
N HIS A 75 2.31 -11.77 36.95
CA HIS A 75 1.86 -13.13 37.24
C HIS A 75 0.39 -13.25 37.67
N ASP A 76 -0.42 -12.22 37.34
CA ASP A 76 -1.86 -12.19 37.61
C ASP A 76 -2.66 -11.78 36.38
N SER A 77 -3.96 -12.00 36.40
CA SER A 77 -4.90 -11.58 35.36
C SER A 77 -5.27 -10.11 35.55
N ASN A 78 -4.91 -9.29 34.58
CA ASN A 78 -5.15 -7.84 34.60
C ASN A 78 -6.39 -7.47 33.76
N PRO A 79 -7.48 -6.99 34.38
CA PRO A 79 -8.66 -6.55 33.64
C PRO A 79 -8.33 -5.35 32.72
N GLY A 80 -8.73 -5.41 31.48
CA GLY A 80 -8.40 -4.38 30.50
C GLY A 80 -9.35 -4.35 29.31
N HIS A 81 -8.97 -3.58 28.32
CA HIS A 81 -9.59 -3.52 27.00
C HIS A 81 -8.60 -3.97 25.95
N MET A 82 -9.10 -4.71 24.94
CA MET A 82 -8.30 -5.15 23.81
C MET A 82 -8.88 -4.57 22.53
N ASN A 83 -8.00 -4.07 21.67
CA ASN A 83 -8.33 -3.61 20.31
C ASN A 83 -7.40 -4.25 19.30
N THR A 84 -7.90 -4.46 18.08
CA THR A 84 -7.09 -4.89 16.95
C THR A 84 -7.26 -3.93 15.79
N SER A 85 -6.19 -3.71 15.03
CA SER A 85 -6.19 -2.92 13.80
C SER A 85 -5.14 -3.45 12.85
N ALA A 86 -5.33 -3.26 11.54
CA ALA A 86 -4.25 -3.51 10.61
C ALA A 86 -3.15 -2.46 10.80
N GLY A 87 -1.92 -2.94 10.86
CA GLY A 87 -0.71 -2.18 11.09
C GLY A 87 0.40 -2.53 10.10
N GLY A 88 1.62 -2.19 10.50
CA GLY A 88 2.82 -2.31 9.69
C GLY A 88 3.21 -0.99 9.05
N VAL A 89 4.46 -0.58 9.24
CA VAL A 89 4.95 0.73 8.76
C VAL A 89 4.71 0.89 7.26
N THR A 90 5.08 -0.11 6.47
CA THR A 90 4.91 -0.05 5.01
C THR A 90 3.44 0.02 4.61
N ARG A 91 2.60 -0.82 5.22
CA ARG A 91 1.15 -0.80 4.98
C ARG A 91 0.54 0.57 5.33
N ASN A 92 0.93 1.17 6.46
CA ASN A 92 0.42 2.47 6.89
C ASN A 92 0.87 3.61 5.96
N VAL A 93 2.10 3.56 5.45
CA VAL A 93 2.58 4.50 4.42
C VAL A 93 1.75 4.35 3.14
N CYS A 94 1.50 3.12 2.68
CA CYS A 94 0.67 2.83 1.51
C CYS A 94 -0.76 3.38 1.70
N GLU A 95 -1.36 3.19 2.86
CA GLU A 95 -2.69 3.74 3.15
C GLU A 95 -2.71 5.26 3.09
N ASN A 96 -1.75 5.93 3.71
CA ASN A 96 -1.68 7.39 3.68
C ASN A 96 -1.51 7.93 2.26
N LEU A 97 -0.64 7.32 1.45
CA LEU A 97 -0.46 7.69 0.05
C LEU A 97 -1.74 7.48 -0.76
N SER A 98 -2.42 6.33 -0.57
CA SER A 98 -3.68 6.04 -1.25
C SER A 98 -4.77 7.06 -0.87
N ARG A 99 -4.88 7.42 0.41
CA ARG A 99 -5.80 8.47 0.89
C ARG A 99 -5.49 9.86 0.30
N LEU A 100 -4.25 10.11 -0.10
CA LEU A 100 -3.82 11.32 -0.82
C LEU A 100 -4.04 11.22 -2.33
N GLY A 101 -4.67 10.15 -2.83
CA GLY A 101 -4.98 9.97 -4.25
C GLY A 101 -3.84 9.40 -5.09
N VAL A 102 -2.80 8.87 -4.46
CA VAL A 102 -1.70 8.21 -5.15
C VAL A 102 -2.06 6.74 -5.41
N SER A 103 -1.84 6.24 -6.62
CA SER A 103 -1.94 4.80 -6.90
C SER A 103 -0.84 4.06 -6.16
N VAL A 104 -1.20 3.06 -5.37
CA VAL A 104 -0.26 2.34 -4.50
C VAL A 104 -0.42 0.84 -4.64
N LYS A 105 0.69 0.13 -4.74
CA LYS A 105 0.76 -1.33 -4.61
C LYS A 105 1.53 -1.72 -3.37
N LEU A 106 1.10 -2.79 -2.71
CA LEU A 106 1.78 -3.36 -1.56
C LEU A 106 2.23 -4.78 -1.84
N ILE A 107 3.53 -5.02 -1.70
CA ILE A 107 4.12 -6.35 -1.59
C ILE A 107 4.40 -6.62 -0.12
N SER A 108 3.76 -7.65 0.40
CA SER A 108 3.92 -8.14 1.77
C SER A 108 3.63 -9.64 1.81
N ALA A 109 3.75 -10.25 2.97
CA ALA A 109 3.38 -11.64 3.21
C ALA A 109 2.34 -11.73 4.32
N VAL A 110 1.37 -12.63 4.12
CA VAL A 110 0.36 -13.00 5.12
C VAL A 110 0.24 -14.52 5.19
N GLY A 111 -0.28 -15.02 6.29
CA GLY A 111 -0.62 -16.44 6.43
C GLY A 111 -1.99 -16.79 5.85
N THR A 112 -2.56 -17.88 6.39
CA THR A 112 -3.90 -18.40 6.02
C THR A 112 -4.89 -18.30 7.20
N ASP A 113 -4.70 -17.34 8.08
CA ASP A 113 -5.48 -17.12 9.30
C ASP A 113 -6.48 -15.94 9.18
N VAL A 114 -7.25 -15.71 10.23
CA VAL A 114 -8.23 -14.62 10.31
C VAL A 114 -7.59 -13.23 10.18
N TYR A 115 -6.32 -13.09 10.55
CA TYR A 115 -5.58 -11.84 10.44
C TYR A 115 -5.21 -11.54 8.99
N ALA A 116 -4.93 -12.56 8.17
CA ALA A 116 -4.76 -12.38 6.73
C ALA A 116 -5.99 -11.75 6.09
N ASP A 117 -7.18 -12.20 6.47
CA ASP A 117 -8.44 -11.67 5.96
C ASP A 117 -8.69 -10.24 6.45
N GLN A 118 -8.33 -9.93 7.69
CA GLN A 118 -8.41 -8.56 8.20
C GLN A 118 -7.50 -7.62 7.43
N ILE A 119 -6.22 -7.99 7.26
CA ILE A 119 -5.23 -7.20 6.50
C ILE A 119 -5.72 -6.94 5.07
N ARG A 120 -6.22 -7.99 4.38
CA ARG A 120 -6.74 -7.85 3.02
C ARG A 120 -7.91 -6.88 2.94
N ARG A 121 -8.92 -7.06 3.80
CA ARG A 121 -10.10 -6.18 3.81
C ARG A 121 -9.72 -4.73 4.06
N GLU A 122 -8.86 -4.46 5.04
CA GLU A 122 -8.46 -3.10 5.38
C GLU A 122 -7.59 -2.46 4.29
N CYS A 123 -6.67 -3.19 3.66
CA CYS A 123 -5.91 -2.70 2.51
C CYS A 123 -6.82 -2.36 1.33
N GLN A 124 -7.76 -3.25 0.99
CA GLN A 124 -8.71 -3.03 -0.10
C GLN A 124 -9.62 -1.83 0.18
N SER A 125 -10.13 -1.70 1.40
CA SER A 125 -10.96 -0.55 1.80
C SER A 125 -10.20 0.78 1.75
N ALA A 126 -8.88 0.74 1.94
CA ALA A 126 -7.99 1.88 1.81
C ALA A 126 -7.57 2.17 0.36
N GLY A 127 -8.00 1.36 -0.62
CA GLY A 127 -7.64 1.53 -2.03
C GLY A 127 -6.22 1.09 -2.39
N ILE A 128 -5.59 0.25 -1.57
CA ILE A 128 -4.27 -0.30 -1.83
C ILE A 128 -4.40 -1.53 -2.74
N ASP A 129 -3.66 -1.55 -3.85
CA ASP A 129 -3.54 -2.74 -4.70
C ASP A 129 -2.67 -3.79 -3.99
N ILE A 130 -3.29 -4.92 -3.63
CA ILE A 130 -2.67 -6.07 -2.98
C ILE A 130 -2.60 -7.30 -3.89
N SER A 131 -2.64 -7.12 -5.21
CA SER A 131 -2.58 -8.22 -6.18
C SER A 131 -1.30 -9.07 -6.04
N ASN A 132 -0.24 -8.50 -5.50
CA ASN A 132 1.04 -9.15 -5.23
C ASN A 132 1.25 -9.48 -3.73
N LEU A 133 0.17 -9.64 -2.95
CA LEU A 133 0.29 -10.11 -1.58
C LEU A 133 0.61 -11.61 -1.54
N TYR A 134 1.77 -11.97 -1.01
CA TYR A 134 2.16 -13.37 -0.87
C TYR A 134 1.38 -14.04 0.26
N VAL A 135 0.85 -15.22 -0.02
CA VAL A 135 0.15 -16.05 0.97
C VAL A 135 1.03 -17.24 1.30
N ALA A 136 1.53 -17.27 2.54
CA ALA A 136 2.33 -18.35 3.05
C ALA A 136 1.42 -19.42 3.68
N ASP A 137 1.23 -20.52 2.97
CA ASP A 137 0.35 -21.60 3.42
C ASP A 137 0.82 -22.22 4.74
N GLY A 138 -0.12 -22.46 5.64
CA GLY A 138 0.13 -23.06 6.96
C GLY A 138 0.90 -22.16 7.95
N GLN A 139 1.16 -20.88 7.60
CA GLN A 139 1.79 -19.92 8.50
C GLN A 139 0.77 -18.96 9.11
N ALA A 140 1.13 -18.38 10.28
CA ALA A 140 0.40 -17.26 10.87
C ALA A 140 0.82 -15.94 10.20
N SER A 141 -0.13 -15.01 10.08
CA SER A 141 0.16 -13.64 9.65
C SER A 141 0.95 -12.88 10.69
N SER A 142 1.70 -11.86 10.25
CA SER A 142 2.45 -10.98 11.17
C SER A 142 1.54 -10.32 12.19
N THR A 143 1.98 -10.32 13.45
CA THR A 143 1.29 -9.65 14.56
C THR A 143 2.26 -8.83 15.39
N TYR A 144 1.75 -7.73 15.93
CA TYR A 144 2.40 -6.95 16.97
C TYR A 144 1.45 -6.81 18.14
N MET A 145 1.81 -7.37 19.29
CA MET A 145 1.02 -7.27 20.50
C MET A 145 1.69 -6.31 21.47
N SER A 146 0.95 -5.35 22.01
CA SER A 146 1.43 -4.47 23.07
C SER A 146 0.48 -4.45 24.26
N MET A 147 1.05 -4.42 25.45
CA MET A 147 0.34 -4.17 26.69
C MET A 147 0.72 -2.81 27.26
N ILE A 148 -0.30 -1.99 27.50
CA ILE A 148 -0.20 -0.62 27.99
C ILE A 148 -0.82 -0.58 29.38
N ASP A 149 -0.17 0.05 30.33
CA ASP A 149 -0.70 0.21 31.67
C ASP A 149 -1.80 1.29 31.76
N ALA A 150 -2.30 1.54 32.97
CA ALA A 150 -3.35 2.53 33.20
C ALA A 150 -2.88 3.96 32.89
N ASP A 151 -1.59 4.25 33.05
CA ASP A 151 -0.98 5.57 32.85
C ASP A 151 -0.70 5.84 31.37
N GLY A 152 -0.73 4.81 30.53
CA GLY A 152 -0.53 4.90 29.09
C GLY A 152 0.88 4.52 28.66
N ASP A 153 1.70 4.01 29.55
CA ASP A 153 3.04 3.55 29.25
C ASP A 153 3.03 2.10 28.75
N MET A 154 3.90 1.82 27.77
CA MET A 154 4.03 0.48 27.22
C MET A 154 4.80 -0.41 28.24
N PHE A 155 4.09 -1.40 28.75
CA PHE A 155 4.63 -2.35 29.71
C PHE A 155 5.47 -3.44 29.02
N VAL A 156 4.95 -4.02 27.95
CA VAL A 156 5.64 -5.05 27.15
C VAL A 156 5.03 -5.10 25.75
N ALA A 157 5.84 -5.50 24.78
CA ALA A 157 5.37 -5.83 23.45
C ALA A 157 6.06 -7.09 22.92
N LEU A 158 5.34 -7.80 22.04
CA LEU A 158 5.83 -8.93 21.23
C LEU A 158 5.57 -8.66 19.77
N SER A 159 6.54 -9.01 18.93
CA SER A 159 6.45 -8.88 17.49
C SER A 159 6.74 -10.22 16.84
N ASP A 160 5.79 -10.73 16.07
CA ASP A 160 5.99 -11.88 15.19
C ASP A 160 5.85 -11.44 13.74
N MET A 161 6.98 -11.39 13.03
CA MET A 161 7.08 -11.03 11.62
C MET A 161 7.65 -12.19 10.78
N THR A 162 7.58 -13.41 11.29
CA THR A 162 8.24 -14.59 10.70
C THR A 162 7.76 -14.85 9.29
N VAL A 163 6.48 -14.65 8.97
CA VAL A 163 5.90 -14.86 7.65
C VAL A 163 6.60 -14.04 6.55
N LEU A 164 7.14 -12.87 6.89
CA LEU A 164 7.86 -12.03 5.91
C LEU A 164 9.17 -12.64 5.44
N GLN A 165 9.80 -13.49 6.24
CA GLN A 165 11.05 -14.18 5.87
C GLN A 165 10.82 -15.19 4.73
N GLY A 166 9.57 -15.66 4.57
CA GLY A 166 9.16 -16.55 3.51
C GLY A 166 8.80 -15.87 2.19
N LEU A 167 8.86 -14.53 2.10
CA LEU A 167 8.52 -13.79 0.88
C LEU A 167 9.50 -14.15 -0.25
N PRO A 168 9.05 -14.78 -1.36
CA PRO A 168 9.93 -15.18 -2.44
C PRO A 168 10.43 -13.97 -3.24
N LEU A 169 11.69 -14.02 -3.69
CA LEU A 169 12.26 -12.99 -4.57
C LEU A 169 11.45 -12.77 -5.87
N SER A 170 10.71 -13.78 -6.32
CA SER A 170 9.84 -13.66 -7.50
C SER A 170 8.66 -12.71 -7.31
N TYR A 171 8.39 -12.27 -6.09
CA TYR A 171 7.37 -11.25 -5.78
C TYR A 171 7.92 -9.82 -5.80
N LEU A 172 9.24 -9.67 -5.84
CA LEU A 172 9.94 -8.37 -5.92
C LEU A 172 10.27 -8.01 -7.36
#